data_3e87020f744196fda75bd08792297698
#
_entry.id   3e87020f744196fda75bd08792297698
#
_cell.length_a   1.000
_cell.length_b   1.000
_cell.length_c   1.000
_cell.angle_alpha   90.00
_cell.angle_beta   90.00
_cell.angle_gamma   90.00
#
_symmetry.space_group_name_H-M   'P 1'
#
loop_
_entity.id
_entity.type
_entity.pdbx_description
1 polymer ?
#
loop_
_entity_poly.entity_id
_entity_poly.type
_entity_poly.pdbx_seq_one_letter_code
_entity_poly.pdbx_strand_id
1 'polypeptide(L)'
;MKKLLLATVASAAMATAVSADDVKIGVFLGFTGPIESLVAQMGPGAEAAIAEVSASGSFMNGSTVTAIRADTTCVDAGAATAAAERLITSDKVSGIVGGDCSGVTTATLTNVAMPNGMVMISPSATSPALSTIEDNGLFFRTAPSDARQGVVMSDIIMERGYNSVALTYTNNDYGKGLADAFAAAFEAAGGEVTINASHEDGKADYSAEVGALAAAGGEILVVAGYLDQGGKGIIQASLDTGAFDTFVLPDGMVGDSLPEAIGTDLDGSFGQAPGTDSEGAATLVSIAGDSFDATSPFAAESY
;
A
#
# COMPACT_ATOMS: atom_id res chain seq x y z
N MET A 1 -81.35 -7.14 -29.91
CA MET A 1 -80.02 -7.82 -30.19
C MET A 1 -78.94 -6.84 -29.82
N LYS A 2 -78.36 -6.98 -28.61
CA LYS A 2 -77.30 -6.13 -28.10
C LYS A 2 -75.95 -6.83 -28.36
N LYS A 3 -75.09 -6.26 -29.20
CA LYS A 3 -73.73 -6.76 -29.42
C LYS A 3 -72.83 -6.23 -28.31
N LEU A 4 -72.32 -7.12 -27.46
CA LEU A 4 -71.23 -6.84 -26.52
C LEU A 4 -69.91 -6.81 -27.27
N LEU A 5 -69.22 -5.70 -27.28
CA LEU A 5 -67.82 -5.61 -27.72
C LEU A 5 -66.93 -5.86 -26.48
N LEU A 6 -66.19 -7.00 -26.45
CA LEU A 6 -65.10 -7.22 -25.53
C LEU A 6 -63.88 -6.46 -26.03
N ALA A 7 -63.47 -5.44 -25.31
CA ALA A 7 -62.19 -4.79 -25.53
C ALA A 7 -61.12 -5.53 -24.69
N THR A 8 -60.24 -6.27 -25.34
CA THR A 8 -59.09 -6.94 -24.73
C THR A 8 -57.97 -5.88 -24.57
N VAL A 9 -57.73 -5.44 -23.35
CA VAL A 9 -56.56 -4.55 -23.05
C VAL A 9 -55.34 -5.46 -22.93
N ALA A 10 -54.47 -5.45 -23.92
CA ALA A 10 -53.17 -6.08 -23.89
C ALA A 10 -52.23 -5.16 -23.10
N SER A 11 -51.99 -5.46 -21.83
CA SER A 11 -50.94 -4.82 -21.05
C SER A 11 -49.57 -5.28 -21.56
N ALA A 12 -48.93 -4.51 -22.39
CA ALA A 12 -47.53 -4.69 -22.74
C ALA A 12 -46.69 -4.36 -21.50
N ALA A 13 -46.22 -5.39 -20.80
CA ALA A 13 -45.19 -5.24 -19.81
C ALA A 13 -43.90 -4.83 -20.57
N MET A 14 -43.53 -3.56 -20.52
CA MET A 14 -42.21 -3.12 -20.91
C MET A 14 -41.24 -3.68 -19.87
N ALA A 15 -40.65 -4.82 -20.17
CA ALA A 15 -39.44 -5.26 -19.50
C ALA A 15 -38.37 -4.24 -19.92
N THR A 16 -38.03 -3.32 -19.00
CA THR A 16 -36.80 -2.54 -19.15
C THR A 16 -35.68 -3.55 -19.08
N ALA A 17 -35.12 -3.89 -20.24
CA ALA A 17 -33.87 -4.62 -20.30
C ALA A 17 -32.85 -3.73 -19.57
N VAL A 18 -32.46 -4.12 -18.35
CA VAL A 18 -31.30 -3.52 -17.70
C VAL A 18 -30.12 -3.94 -18.57
N SER A 19 -29.53 -2.99 -19.26
CA SER A 19 -28.33 -3.20 -20.04
C SER A 19 -27.21 -3.60 -19.10
N ALA A 20 -26.48 -4.65 -19.45
CA ALA A 20 -25.19 -4.91 -18.84
C ALA A 20 -24.25 -3.77 -19.22
N ASP A 21 -23.68 -3.10 -18.23
CA ASP A 21 -22.77 -1.99 -18.41
C ASP A 21 -21.31 -2.45 -18.22
N ASP A 22 -20.36 -1.71 -18.77
CA ASP A 22 -18.94 -1.87 -18.46
C ASP A 22 -18.58 -0.92 -17.31
N VAL A 23 -18.36 -1.48 -16.13
CA VAL A 23 -17.95 -0.74 -14.93
C VAL A 23 -16.43 -0.71 -14.88
N LYS A 24 -15.85 0.48 -14.78
CA LYS A 24 -14.41 0.66 -14.71
C LYS A 24 -13.96 0.91 -13.28
N ILE A 25 -12.89 0.23 -12.86
CA ILE A 25 -12.23 0.44 -11.56
C ILE A 25 -10.81 0.90 -11.82
N GLY A 26 -10.40 2.00 -11.18
CA GLY A 26 -9.03 2.47 -11.21
C GLY A 26 -8.14 1.58 -10.36
N VAL A 27 -7.04 1.08 -10.91
CA VAL A 27 -5.93 0.45 -10.16
C VAL A 27 -4.83 1.50 -10.09
N PHE A 28 -4.78 2.18 -8.95
CA PHE A 28 -4.02 3.41 -8.72
C PHE A 28 -2.89 3.14 -7.73
N LEU A 29 -1.75 2.69 -8.25
CA LEU A 29 -0.59 2.22 -7.51
C LEU A 29 0.70 2.81 -8.10
N GLY A 30 1.80 2.80 -7.33
CA GLY A 30 3.13 3.28 -7.75
C GLY A 30 3.83 2.28 -8.66
N PHE A 31 3.35 2.17 -9.89
CA PHE A 31 3.96 1.33 -10.91
C PHE A 31 5.39 1.76 -11.28
N THR A 32 5.77 2.96 -10.87
CA THR A 32 7.15 3.46 -10.86
C THR A 32 7.45 4.07 -9.49
N GLY A 33 8.74 4.08 -9.09
CA GLY A 33 9.15 4.73 -7.85
C GLY A 33 9.73 3.77 -6.81
N PRO A 34 9.75 4.16 -5.53
CA PRO A 34 10.54 3.49 -4.50
C PRO A 34 9.98 2.16 -3.97
N ILE A 35 8.83 1.71 -4.46
CA ILE A 35 8.20 0.41 -4.13
C ILE A 35 7.76 -0.36 -5.38
N GLU A 36 8.38 -0.08 -6.53
CA GLU A 36 8.01 -0.71 -7.81
C GLU A 36 8.01 -2.24 -7.73
N SER A 37 9.00 -2.83 -7.03
CA SER A 37 9.09 -4.28 -6.84
C SER A 37 7.89 -4.87 -6.07
N LEU A 38 7.36 -4.17 -5.07
CA LEU A 38 6.16 -4.58 -4.33
C LEU A 38 4.90 -4.41 -5.18
N VAL A 39 4.78 -3.30 -5.89
CA VAL A 39 3.62 -3.02 -6.77
C VAL A 39 3.53 -4.01 -7.93
N ALA A 40 4.66 -4.58 -8.37
CA ALA A 40 4.69 -5.64 -9.37
C ALA A 40 3.83 -6.86 -8.99
N GLN A 41 3.58 -7.07 -7.69
CA GLN A 41 2.71 -8.13 -7.17
C GLN A 41 1.31 -7.61 -6.79
N MET A 42 1.22 -6.39 -6.26
CA MET A 42 -0.04 -5.76 -5.85
C MET A 42 -0.97 -5.46 -7.04
N GLY A 43 -0.43 -4.92 -8.13
CA GLY A 43 -1.20 -4.62 -9.33
C GLY A 43 -1.95 -5.82 -9.90
N PRO A 44 -1.25 -6.94 -10.17
CA PRO A 44 -1.90 -8.19 -10.58
C PRO A 44 -2.91 -8.73 -9.58
N GLY A 45 -2.68 -8.56 -8.25
CA GLY A 45 -3.65 -8.94 -7.22
C GLY A 45 -4.99 -8.22 -7.39
N ALA A 46 -4.97 -6.91 -7.47
CA ALA A 46 -6.18 -6.10 -7.71
C ALA A 46 -6.87 -6.45 -9.04
N GLU A 47 -6.09 -6.68 -10.10
CA GLU A 47 -6.63 -7.04 -11.40
C GLU A 47 -7.24 -8.44 -11.42
N ALA A 48 -6.68 -9.38 -10.64
CA ALA A 48 -7.25 -10.73 -10.49
C ALA A 48 -8.66 -10.68 -9.87
N ALA A 49 -8.85 -9.90 -8.78
CA ALA A 49 -10.17 -9.71 -8.18
C ALA A 49 -11.17 -9.09 -9.17
N ILE A 50 -10.76 -8.05 -9.90
CA ILE A 50 -11.60 -7.40 -10.90
C ILE A 50 -11.99 -8.40 -12.00
N ALA A 51 -11.05 -9.21 -12.48
CA ALA A 51 -11.29 -10.22 -13.51
C ALA A 51 -12.23 -11.31 -13.01
N GLU A 52 -12.08 -11.78 -11.76
CA GLU A 52 -12.94 -12.78 -11.14
C GLU A 52 -14.38 -12.28 -11.02
N VAL A 53 -14.58 -11.06 -10.49
CA VAL A 53 -15.91 -10.44 -10.40
C VAL A 53 -16.55 -10.33 -11.78
N SER A 54 -15.79 -9.88 -12.78
CA SER A 54 -16.27 -9.77 -14.16
C SER A 54 -16.66 -11.13 -14.75
N ALA A 55 -15.84 -12.15 -14.55
CA ALA A 55 -16.07 -13.52 -15.06
C ALA A 55 -17.23 -14.24 -14.35
N SER A 56 -17.59 -13.84 -13.14
CA SER A 56 -18.68 -14.44 -12.36
C SER A 56 -20.04 -14.35 -13.06
N GLY A 57 -20.23 -13.33 -13.91
CA GLY A 57 -21.51 -13.01 -14.54
C GLY A 57 -22.62 -12.61 -13.57
N SER A 58 -22.30 -12.50 -12.27
CA SER A 58 -23.27 -12.19 -11.19
C SER A 58 -23.31 -10.71 -10.83
N PHE A 59 -22.30 -9.95 -11.25
CA PHE A 59 -22.17 -8.54 -10.92
C PHE A 59 -23.19 -7.72 -11.73
N MET A 60 -24.02 -6.94 -11.04
CA MET A 60 -24.96 -5.97 -11.59
C MET A 60 -25.67 -6.47 -12.90
N ASN A 61 -26.37 -7.61 -12.79
CA ASN A 61 -27.11 -8.22 -13.91
C ASN A 61 -26.22 -8.63 -15.12
N GLY A 62 -25.01 -9.09 -14.87
CA GLY A 62 -24.07 -9.53 -15.89
C GLY A 62 -23.23 -8.42 -16.51
N SER A 63 -23.12 -7.28 -15.82
CA SER A 63 -22.17 -6.22 -16.16
C SER A 63 -20.73 -6.73 -16.07
N THR A 64 -19.88 -6.20 -16.94
CA THR A 64 -18.44 -6.46 -16.90
C THR A 64 -17.74 -5.45 -15.99
N VAL A 65 -16.59 -5.85 -15.43
CA VAL A 65 -15.73 -4.94 -14.67
C VAL A 65 -14.35 -4.92 -15.33
N THR A 66 -13.82 -3.72 -15.56
CA THR A 66 -12.55 -3.52 -16.25
C THR A 66 -11.59 -2.71 -15.39
N ALA A 67 -10.35 -3.16 -15.25
CA ALA A 67 -9.29 -2.43 -14.57
C ALA A 67 -8.67 -1.35 -15.46
N ILE A 68 -8.44 -0.16 -14.90
CA ILE A 68 -7.73 0.95 -15.55
C ILE A 68 -6.54 1.34 -14.68
N ARG A 69 -5.33 1.06 -15.12
CA ARG A 69 -4.11 1.43 -14.39
C ARG A 69 -3.83 2.93 -14.43
N ALA A 70 -3.39 3.45 -13.29
CA ALA A 70 -2.79 4.78 -13.19
C ALA A 70 -1.66 4.77 -12.17
N ASP A 71 -0.56 5.43 -12.51
CA ASP A 71 0.65 5.46 -11.70
C ASP A 71 0.59 6.58 -10.66
N THR A 72 0.80 6.24 -9.39
CA THR A 72 0.91 7.21 -8.29
C THR A 72 2.31 7.77 -8.15
N THR A 73 3.32 7.11 -8.73
CA THR A 73 4.75 7.33 -8.48
C THR A 73 5.18 7.19 -7.01
N CYS A 74 4.27 6.93 -6.10
CA CYS A 74 4.47 6.83 -4.64
C CYS A 74 4.90 8.14 -3.95
N VAL A 75 5.73 8.97 -4.58
CA VAL A 75 6.39 10.13 -3.94
C VAL A 75 5.99 11.49 -4.51
N ASP A 76 5.47 11.55 -5.74
CA ASP A 76 5.04 12.80 -6.39
C ASP A 76 3.54 13.02 -6.25
N ALA A 77 3.13 13.82 -5.25
CA ALA A 77 1.72 14.14 -5.01
C ALA A 77 1.07 14.88 -6.21
N GLY A 78 1.83 15.64 -6.98
CA GLY A 78 1.32 16.33 -8.17
C GLY A 78 1.00 15.35 -9.31
N ALA A 79 1.91 14.42 -9.60
CA ALA A 79 1.70 13.37 -10.58
C ALA A 79 0.54 12.46 -10.16
N ALA A 80 0.48 12.06 -8.88
CA ALA A 80 -0.59 11.23 -8.35
C ALA A 80 -1.97 11.88 -8.47
N THR A 81 -2.11 13.15 -8.05
CA THR A 81 -3.39 13.85 -8.17
C THR A 81 -3.83 14.02 -9.62
N ALA A 82 -2.92 14.33 -10.54
CA ALA A 82 -3.23 14.42 -11.97
C ALA A 82 -3.68 13.05 -12.55
N ALA A 83 -3.03 11.96 -12.15
CA ALA A 83 -3.41 10.61 -12.57
C ALA A 83 -4.81 10.22 -12.04
N ALA A 84 -5.12 10.55 -10.78
CA ALA A 84 -6.44 10.32 -10.20
C ALA A 84 -7.54 11.17 -10.88
N GLU A 85 -7.25 12.44 -11.16
CA GLU A 85 -8.18 13.29 -11.94
C GLU A 85 -8.49 12.69 -13.32
N ARG A 86 -7.48 12.13 -14.00
CA ARG A 86 -7.67 11.44 -15.28
C ARG A 86 -8.60 10.23 -15.12
N LEU A 87 -8.37 9.38 -14.11
CA LEU A 87 -9.23 8.23 -13.83
C LEU A 87 -10.70 8.65 -13.67
N ILE A 88 -10.95 9.72 -12.92
CA ILE A 88 -12.31 10.19 -12.64
C ILE A 88 -12.94 10.90 -13.84
N THR A 89 -12.21 11.84 -14.43
CA THR A 89 -12.79 12.77 -15.43
C THR A 89 -12.77 12.26 -16.86
N SER A 90 -11.74 11.49 -17.22
CA SER A 90 -11.53 10.97 -18.57
C SER A 90 -11.93 9.50 -18.70
N ASP A 91 -11.41 8.66 -17.83
CA ASP A 91 -11.63 7.21 -17.87
C ASP A 91 -12.99 6.82 -17.27
N LYS A 92 -13.59 7.71 -16.43
CA LYS A 92 -14.89 7.53 -15.79
C LYS A 92 -14.98 6.28 -14.92
N VAL A 93 -13.97 6.07 -14.08
CA VAL A 93 -13.99 4.96 -13.12
C VAL A 93 -15.07 5.17 -12.05
N SER A 94 -15.61 4.08 -11.53
CA SER A 94 -16.66 4.08 -10.50
C SER A 94 -16.12 3.94 -9.09
N GLY A 95 -14.85 3.59 -8.94
CA GLY A 95 -14.11 3.45 -7.70
C GLY A 95 -12.62 3.31 -7.98
N ILE A 96 -11.79 3.44 -6.94
CA ILE A 96 -10.33 3.35 -7.03
C ILE A 96 -9.83 2.35 -6.00
N VAL A 97 -9.10 1.33 -6.45
CA VAL A 97 -8.21 0.51 -5.62
C VAL A 97 -6.86 1.23 -5.60
N GLY A 98 -6.47 1.73 -4.42
CA GLY A 98 -5.28 2.58 -4.27
C GLY A 98 -5.61 3.85 -3.45
N GLY A 99 -4.70 4.84 -3.24
CA GLY A 99 -3.25 4.75 -3.48
C GLY A 99 -2.53 3.81 -2.52
N ASP A 100 -1.32 3.56 -2.88
CA ASP A 100 -0.44 2.65 -2.14
C ASP A 100 0.36 3.36 -1.04
N CYS A 101 1.11 4.40 -1.38
CA CYS A 101 1.93 5.15 -0.45
C CYS A 101 1.11 6.23 0.28
N SER A 102 1.29 6.35 1.60
CA SER A 102 0.43 7.18 2.46
C SER A 102 0.37 8.65 2.04
N GLY A 103 1.49 9.27 1.65
CA GLY A 103 1.53 10.69 1.27
C GLY A 103 0.72 10.99 0.01
N VAL A 104 0.89 10.20 -1.06
CA VAL A 104 0.11 10.36 -2.30
C VAL A 104 -1.35 9.99 -2.09
N THR A 105 -1.64 9.03 -1.19
CA THR A 105 -3.00 8.67 -0.81
C THR A 105 -3.70 9.83 -0.11
N THR A 106 -3.05 10.45 0.88
CA THR A 106 -3.57 11.65 1.58
C THR A 106 -3.84 12.79 0.60
N ALA A 107 -2.89 13.07 -0.29
CA ALA A 107 -3.03 14.15 -1.28
C ALA A 107 -4.17 13.90 -2.27
N THR A 108 -4.25 12.68 -2.79
CA THR A 108 -5.30 12.29 -3.75
C THR A 108 -6.68 12.26 -3.11
N LEU A 109 -6.80 11.69 -1.90
CA LEU A 109 -8.05 11.67 -1.16
C LEU A 109 -8.59 13.07 -0.95
N THR A 110 -7.75 13.96 -0.40
CA THR A 110 -8.16 15.31 -0.02
C THR A 110 -8.46 16.20 -1.24
N ASN A 111 -7.60 16.17 -2.25
CA ASN A 111 -7.66 17.13 -3.34
C ASN A 111 -8.50 16.66 -4.54
N VAL A 112 -8.70 15.35 -4.69
CA VAL A 112 -9.35 14.78 -5.88
C VAL A 112 -10.54 13.90 -5.51
N ALA A 113 -10.36 12.87 -4.69
CA ALA A 113 -11.40 11.87 -4.46
C ALA A 113 -12.59 12.48 -3.68
N MET A 114 -12.35 13.14 -2.56
CA MET A 114 -13.40 13.76 -1.76
C MET A 114 -14.22 14.82 -2.52
N PRO A 115 -13.60 15.76 -3.23
CA PRO A 115 -14.35 16.74 -4.05
C PRO A 115 -15.23 16.11 -5.13
N ASN A 116 -14.86 14.93 -5.64
CA ASN A 116 -15.60 14.21 -6.68
C ASN A 116 -16.50 13.09 -6.14
N GLY A 117 -16.58 12.88 -4.82
CA GLY A 117 -17.36 11.80 -4.22
C GLY A 117 -16.86 10.41 -4.61
N MET A 118 -15.56 10.26 -4.88
CA MET A 118 -14.94 9.02 -5.34
C MET A 118 -14.47 8.18 -4.15
N VAL A 119 -14.90 6.92 -4.11
CA VAL A 119 -14.44 5.96 -3.09
C VAL A 119 -13.04 5.47 -3.45
N MET A 120 -12.17 5.43 -2.44
CA MET A 120 -10.83 4.86 -2.52
C MET A 120 -10.67 3.74 -1.49
N ILE A 121 -10.09 2.60 -1.92
CA ILE A 121 -9.72 1.49 -1.03
C ILE A 121 -8.23 1.24 -1.21
N SER A 122 -7.44 1.58 -0.21
CA SER A 122 -5.98 1.42 -0.24
C SER A 122 -5.55 0.04 0.22
N PRO A 123 -4.68 -0.66 -0.52
CA PRO A 123 -4.11 -1.93 -0.08
C PRO A 123 -2.96 -1.77 0.91
N SER A 124 -2.25 -0.63 0.93
CA SER A 124 -0.96 -0.51 1.60
C SER A 124 -0.63 0.88 2.19
N ALA A 125 -1.54 1.84 2.15
CA ALA A 125 -1.32 3.13 2.82
C ALA A 125 -1.55 2.99 4.34
N THR A 126 -0.48 2.85 5.09
CA THR A 126 -0.47 2.41 6.50
C THR A 126 -0.41 3.54 7.52
N SER A 127 -0.08 4.79 7.11
CA SER A 127 0.06 5.92 8.04
C SER A 127 -1.09 6.02 9.06
N PRO A 128 -0.79 6.22 10.36
CA PRO A 128 -1.81 6.43 11.39
C PRO A 128 -2.74 7.61 11.12
N ALA A 129 -2.24 8.65 10.43
CA ALA A 129 -3.01 9.83 10.08
C ALA A 129 -4.25 9.51 9.23
N LEU A 130 -4.16 8.51 8.35
CA LEU A 130 -5.28 8.05 7.51
C LEU A 130 -6.43 7.41 8.30
N SER A 131 -6.22 7.04 9.58
CA SER A 131 -7.29 6.52 10.44
C SER A 131 -8.17 7.63 11.03
N THR A 132 -7.71 8.88 11.00
CA THR A 132 -8.38 10.02 11.65
C THR A 132 -8.63 11.19 10.70
N ILE A 133 -8.24 11.05 9.43
CA ILE A 133 -8.48 12.08 8.41
C ILE A 133 -10.00 12.22 8.19
N GLU A 134 -10.46 13.45 7.99
CA GLU A 134 -11.83 13.69 7.54
C GLU A 134 -11.93 13.26 6.08
N ASP A 135 -12.68 12.19 5.82
CA ASP A 135 -12.73 11.52 4.50
C ASP A 135 -14.13 11.46 3.88
N ASN A 136 -15.14 12.02 4.55
CA ASN A 136 -16.54 11.94 4.15
C ASN A 136 -17.06 10.49 3.99
N GLY A 137 -16.40 9.50 4.59
CA GLY A 137 -16.72 8.07 4.42
C GLY A 137 -16.33 7.50 3.06
N LEU A 138 -15.35 8.11 2.39
CA LEU A 138 -14.90 7.73 1.05
C LEU A 138 -13.56 7.00 1.02
N PHE A 139 -12.87 6.91 2.18
CA PHE A 139 -11.60 6.21 2.27
C PHE A 139 -11.68 4.95 3.13
N PHE A 140 -11.13 3.87 2.61
CA PHE A 140 -10.97 2.59 3.29
C PHE A 140 -9.59 2.04 3.04
N ARG A 141 -9.13 1.12 3.87
CA ARG A 141 -7.89 0.37 3.62
C ARG A 141 -8.01 -1.07 4.13
N THR A 142 -7.36 -1.98 3.44
CA THR A 142 -7.24 -3.39 3.81
C THR A 142 -5.99 -3.64 4.65
N ALA A 143 -4.96 -2.81 4.50
CA ALA A 143 -3.75 -2.87 5.33
C ALA A 143 -3.99 -2.38 6.77
N PRO A 144 -3.28 -2.95 7.77
CA PRO A 144 -3.29 -2.44 9.14
C PRO A 144 -2.62 -1.06 9.25
N SER A 145 -2.85 -0.38 10.38
CA SER A 145 -2.20 0.90 10.68
C SER A 145 -0.80 0.72 11.25
N ASP A 146 0.12 1.62 10.91
CA ASP A 146 1.46 1.72 11.50
C ASP A 146 1.44 1.97 13.02
N ALA A 147 0.33 2.47 13.56
CA ALA A 147 0.14 2.54 15.00
C ALA A 147 0.23 1.14 15.66
N ARG A 148 -0.25 0.09 14.96
CA ARG A 148 -0.10 -1.30 15.41
C ARG A 148 1.27 -1.85 15.04
N GLN A 149 1.77 -1.54 13.86
CA GLN A 149 3.08 -1.99 13.39
C GLN A 149 4.20 -1.55 14.32
N GLY A 150 4.20 -0.28 14.74
CA GLY A 150 5.20 0.25 15.68
C GLY A 150 5.25 -0.51 17.01
N VAL A 151 4.08 -0.92 17.56
CA VAL A 151 4.02 -1.75 18.77
C VAL A 151 4.61 -3.13 18.53
N VAL A 152 4.23 -3.79 17.43
CA VAL A 152 4.75 -5.13 17.09
C VAL A 152 6.25 -5.11 16.85
N MET A 153 6.77 -4.10 16.18
CA MET A 153 8.22 -3.92 15.99
C MET A 153 8.93 -3.76 17.33
N SER A 154 8.40 -2.91 18.23
CA SER A 154 8.94 -2.72 19.57
C SER A 154 9.00 -4.04 20.33
N ASP A 155 7.91 -4.81 20.36
CA ASP A 155 7.84 -6.09 21.03
C ASP A 155 8.91 -7.08 20.50
N ILE A 156 9.03 -7.20 19.17
CA ILE A 156 10.01 -8.11 18.54
C ILE A 156 11.44 -7.70 18.86
N ILE A 157 11.77 -6.41 18.83
CA ILE A 157 13.12 -5.89 19.14
C ILE A 157 13.47 -6.18 20.59
N MET A 158 12.55 -5.91 21.53
CA MET A 158 12.73 -6.17 22.96
C MET A 158 12.86 -7.68 23.26
N GLU A 159 12.05 -8.52 22.62
CA GLU A 159 12.13 -9.99 22.76
C GLU A 159 13.47 -10.56 22.26
N ARG A 160 14.08 -9.90 21.26
CA ARG A 160 15.43 -10.25 20.77
C ARG A 160 16.56 -9.74 21.65
N GLY A 161 16.25 -8.94 22.69
CA GLY A 161 17.17 -8.46 23.69
C GLY A 161 17.88 -7.16 23.37
N TYR A 162 17.46 -6.45 22.31
CA TYR A 162 17.99 -5.12 21.99
C TYR A 162 17.27 -4.04 22.81
N ASN A 163 18.05 -3.11 23.38
CA ASN A 163 17.54 -2.05 24.25
C ASN A 163 17.76 -0.66 23.72
N SER A 164 18.59 -0.50 22.69
CA SER A 164 18.81 0.80 22.03
C SER A 164 18.84 0.65 20.51
N VAL A 165 18.22 1.59 19.81
CA VAL A 165 18.16 1.61 18.35
C VAL A 165 18.48 2.99 17.80
N ALA A 166 19.17 3.04 16.66
CA ALA A 166 19.09 4.19 15.76
C ALA A 166 17.87 4.01 14.84
N LEU A 167 17.15 5.07 14.56
CA LEU A 167 15.97 5.06 13.72
C LEU A 167 16.12 6.07 12.59
N THR A 168 15.91 5.61 11.36
CA THR A 168 15.78 6.49 10.20
C THR A 168 14.49 6.22 9.45
N TYR A 169 13.94 7.25 8.82
CA TYR A 169 12.67 7.13 8.09
C TYR A 169 12.66 7.95 6.81
N THR A 170 11.98 7.45 5.78
CA THR A 170 11.74 8.24 4.56
C THR A 170 10.89 9.47 4.88
N ASN A 171 11.29 10.65 4.36
CA ASN A 171 10.70 11.95 4.70
C ASN A 171 9.33 12.17 4.05
N ASN A 172 8.35 11.38 4.47
CA ASN A 172 6.96 11.46 4.03
C ASN A 172 5.99 10.98 5.11
N ASP A 173 4.67 11.00 4.81
CA ASP A 173 3.61 10.63 5.77
C ASP A 173 3.72 9.18 6.27
N TYR A 174 4.21 8.24 5.44
CA TYR A 174 4.44 6.86 5.85
C TYR A 174 5.60 6.78 6.84
N GLY A 175 6.80 7.16 6.40
CA GLY A 175 8.00 7.01 7.22
C GLY A 175 7.90 7.75 8.55
N LYS A 176 7.41 9.00 8.52
CA LYS A 176 7.21 9.77 9.75
C LYS A 176 6.17 9.13 10.67
N GLY A 177 5.04 8.71 10.15
CA GLY A 177 3.96 8.11 10.94
C GLY A 177 4.39 6.82 11.62
N LEU A 178 5.09 5.95 10.90
CA LEU A 178 5.65 4.71 11.44
C LEU A 178 6.76 4.98 12.46
N ALA A 179 7.69 5.88 12.15
CA ALA A 179 8.79 6.23 13.06
C ALA A 179 8.29 6.80 14.39
N ASP A 180 7.30 7.70 14.35
CA ASP A 180 6.69 8.26 15.56
C ASP A 180 5.96 7.17 16.39
N ALA A 181 5.21 6.29 15.73
CA ALA A 181 4.48 5.21 16.40
C ALA A 181 5.44 4.18 17.03
N PHE A 182 6.50 3.81 16.31
CA PHE A 182 7.52 2.89 16.80
C PHE A 182 8.30 3.50 17.97
N ALA A 183 8.82 4.73 17.83
CA ALA A 183 9.58 5.39 18.89
C ALA A 183 8.77 5.47 20.19
N ALA A 184 7.51 5.91 20.09
CA ALA A 184 6.63 6.00 21.25
C ALA A 184 6.41 4.62 21.94
N ALA A 185 6.22 3.55 21.16
CA ALA A 185 6.02 2.21 21.67
C ALA A 185 7.32 1.66 22.32
N PHE A 186 8.46 1.83 21.67
CA PHE A 186 9.74 1.32 22.11
C PHE A 186 10.22 2.02 23.39
N GLU A 187 10.09 3.33 23.47
CA GLU A 187 10.39 4.11 24.68
C GLU A 187 9.45 3.75 25.84
N ALA A 188 8.15 3.54 25.56
CA ALA A 188 7.19 3.09 26.58
C ALA A 188 7.50 1.68 27.11
N ALA A 189 8.12 0.82 26.30
CA ALA A 189 8.61 -0.49 26.68
C ALA A 189 9.95 -0.46 27.45
N GLY A 190 10.59 0.72 27.55
CA GLY A 190 11.87 0.94 28.25
C GLY A 190 13.08 0.90 27.34
N GLY A 191 12.89 0.87 26.02
CA GLY A 191 13.97 0.98 25.04
C GLY A 191 14.42 2.45 24.85
N GLU A 192 15.57 2.63 24.21
CA GLU A 192 16.17 3.94 23.89
C GLU A 192 16.22 4.13 22.37
N VAL A 193 15.64 5.20 21.86
CA VAL A 193 15.83 5.67 20.49
C VAL A 193 16.94 6.72 20.51
N THR A 194 18.15 6.35 20.10
CA THR A 194 19.34 7.21 20.17
C THR A 194 19.26 8.38 19.21
N ILE A 195 18.62 8.18 18.08
CA ILE A 195 18.34 9.18 17.06
C ILE A 195 17.08 8.78 16.28
N ASN A 196 16.27 9.75 15.90
CA ASN A 196 15.14 9.61 14.99
C ASN A 196 15.30 10.66 13.88
N ALA A 197 15.81 10.25 12.70
CA ALA A 197 16.21 11.16 11.63
C ALA A 197 15.61 10.75 10.28
N SER A 198 15.15 11.75 9.52
CA SER A 198 14.64 11.49 8.17
C SER A 198 15.76 11.32 7.15
N HIS A 199 15.46 10.56 6.10
CA HIS A 199 16.22 10.51 4.86
C HIS A 199 15.30 10.76 3.65
N GLU A 200 15.88 11.22 2.55
CA GLU A 200 15.16 11.40 1.28
C GLU A 200 15.33 10.16 0.39
N ASP A 201 14.29 9.82 -0.37
CA ASP A 201 14.39 8.80 -1.40
C ASP A 201 15.14 9.31 -2.64
N GLY A 202 15.71 8.38 -3.43
CA GLY A 202 16.33 8.70 -4.72
C GLY A 202 17.67 9.42 -4.66
N LYS A 203 18.33 9.51 -3.50
CA LYS A 203 19.70 10.04 -3.39
C LYS A 203 20.72 9.04 -3.93
N ALA A 204 21.79 9.56 -4.51
CA ALA A 204 22.91 8.77 -4.96
C ALA A 204 23.89 8.37 -3.84
N ASP A 205 23.85 9.08 -2.69
CA ASP A 205 24.78 8.87 -1.57
C ASP A 205 24.06 9.18 -0.24
N TYR A 206 24.17 8.26 0.70
CA TYR A 206 23.59 8.30 2.05
C TYR A 206 24.65 8.37 3.16
N SER A 207 25.92 8.59 2.82
CA SER A 207 27.03 8.61 3.78
C SER A 207 26.84 9.65 4.91
N ALA A 208 26.22 10.77 4.62
CA ALA A 208 25.97 11.81 5.61
C ALA A 208 24.90 11.39 6.64
N GLU A 209 23.81 10.80 6.19
CA GLU A 209 22.74 10.25 7.05
C GLU A 209 23.30 9.12 7.92
N VAL A 210 23.99 8.17 7.30
CA VAL A 210 24.60 7.03 8.01
C VAL A 210 25.65 7.50 9.01
N GLY A 211 26.47 8.52 8.65
CA GLY A 211 27.42 9.13 9.58
C GLY A 211 26.77 9.74 10.82
N ALA A 212 25.60 10.38 10.66
CA ALA A 212 24.84 10.93 11.78
C ALA A 212 24.22 9.83 12.65
N LEU A 213 23.66 8.77 12.04
CA LEU A 213 23.13 7.61 12.72
C LEU A 213 24.22 6.90 13.54
N ALA A 214 25.38 6.65 12.93
CA ALA A 214 26.53 6.01 13.59
C ALA A 214 27.06 6.84 14.76
N ALA A 215 27.11 8.17 14.61
CA ALA A 215 27.57 9.07 15.67
C ALA A 215 26.62 9.10 16.89
N ALA A 216 25.32 8.88 16.67
CA ALA A 216 24.34 8.77 17.74
C ALA A 216 24.40 7.41 18.45
N GLY A 217 24.90 6.37 17.78
CA GLY A 217 24.97 5.02 18.31
C GLY A 217 23.64 4.28 18.21
N GLY A 218 23.53 3.15 18.95
CA GLY A 218 22.43 2.20 18.91
C GLY A 218 22.95 0.81 18.58
N GLU A 219 22.29 -0.21 19.12
CA GLU A 219 22.71 -1.61 18.90
C GLU A 219 22.36 -2.10 17.48
N ILE A 220 21.25 -1.59 16.92
CA ILE A 220 20.75 -1.93 15.60
C ILE A 220 20.13 -0.70 14.92
N LEU A 221 19.95 -0.77 13.60
CA LEU A 221 19.32 0.29 12.82
C LEU A 221 17.91 -0.10 12.37
N VAL A 222 16.89 0.67 12.76
CA VAL A 222 15.54 0.60 12.23
C VAL A 222 15.44 1.47 10.99
N VAL A 223 15.04 0.89 9.85
CA VAL A 223 14.94 1.60 8.58
C VAL A 223 13.48 1.66 8.13
N ALA A 224 12.75 2.68 8.59
CA ALA A 224 11.36 2.94 8.17
C ALA A 224 11.35 3.62 6.78
N GLY A 225 11.76 2.88 5.75
CA GLY A 225 12.02 3.36 4.41
C GLY A 225 11.27 2.62 3.33
N TYR A 226 11.69 2.87 2.11
CA TYR A 226 11.20 2.19 0.93
C TYR A 226 12.28 1.31 0.28
N LEU A 227 11.84 0.10 -0.10
CA LEU A 227 12.68 -1.02 -0.52
C LEU A 227 13.62 -0.71 -1.69
N ASP A 228 13.12 -0.05 -2.75
CA ASP A 228 13.85 0.07 -4.00
C ASP A 228 14.71 1.33 -4.10
N GLN A 229 14.66 2.22 -3.11
CA GLN A 229 15.41 3.49 -3.12
C GLN A 229 16.09 3.80 -1.78
N GLY A 230 15.54 4.75 -0.99
CA GLY A 230 16.18 5.32 0.18
C GLY A 230 16.56 4.30 1.24
N GLY A 231 15.63 3.41 1.58
CA GLY A 231 15.89 2.38 2.58
C GLY A 231 17.03 1.44 2.21
N LYS A 232 17.05 0.94 0.97
CA LYS A 232 18.17 0.12 0.45
C LYS A 232 19.50 0.89 0.44
N GLY A 233 19.45 2.16 0.04
CA GLY A 233 20.64 3.02 0.02
C GLY A 233 21.23 3.26 1.41
N ILE A 234 20.41 3.45 2.44
CA ILE A 234 20.83 3.54 3.84
C ILE A 234 21.49 2.25 4.31
N ILE A 235 20.89 1.09 4.02
CA ILE A 235 21.45 -0.21 4.39
C ILE A 235 22.81 -0.41 3.72
N GLN A 236 22.90 -0.22 2.41
CA GLN A 236 24.16 -0.36 1.67
C GLN A 236 25.25 0.57 2.23
N ALA A 237 24.95 1.85 2.45
CA ALA A 237 25.91 2.79 3.01
C ALA A 237 26.32 2.43 4.45
N SER A 238 25.42 1.84 5.25
CA SER A 238 25.74 1.35 6.58
C SER A 238 26.72 0.18 6.55
N LEU A 239 26.50 -0.77 5.65
CA LEU A 239 27.40 -1.92 5.44
C LEU A 239 28.75 -1.48 4.89
N ASP A 240 28.79 -0.61 3.88
CA ASP A 240 30.02 -0.10 3.28
C ASP A 240 30.92 0.64 4.27
N THR A 241 30.33 1.33 5.25
CA THR A 241 31.04 2.08 6.28
C THR A 241 31.27 1.28 7.56
N GLY A 242 30.61 0.13 7.73
CA GLY A 242 30.62 -0.64 8.97
C GLY A 242 29.90 0.05 10.12
N ALA A 243 28.94 0.93 9.81
CA ALA A 243 28.20 1.69 10.82
C ALA A 243 27.19 0.83 11.58
N PHE A 244 26.46 0.00 10.85
CA PHE A 244 25.52 -0.99 11.37
C PHE A 244 25.59 -2.26 10.51
N ASP A 245 25.34 -3.40 11.13
CA ASP A 245 25.32 -4.73 10.50
C ASP A 245 24.00 -5.48 10.71
N THR A 246 23.12 -4.92 11.54
CA THR A 246 21.83 -5.52 11.87
C THR A 246 20.72 -4.50 11.66
N PHE A 247 19.74 -4.86 10.83
CA PHE A 247 18.67 -3.97 10.41
C PHE A 247 17.31 -4.51 10.81
N VAL A 248 16.41 -3.58 11.17
CA VAL A 248 14.99 -3.88 11.36
C VAL A 248 14.20 -3.29 10.19
N LEU A 249 13.47 -4.15 9.52
CA LEU A 249 12.83 -3.90 8.23
C LEU A 249 11.31 -3.93 8.38
N PRO A 250 10.63 -2.77 8.43
CA PRO A 250 9.18 -2.73 8.39
C PRO A 250 8.64 -3.08 6.98
N ASP A 251 7.34 -3.09 6.85
CA ASP A 251 6.58 -3.52 5.67
C ASP A 251 7.06 -2.94 4.33
N GLY A 252 7.38 -1.64 4.29
CA GLY A 252 7.91 -0.98 3.09
C GLY A 252 9.33 -1.42 2.69
N MET A 253 9.99 -2.23 3.54
CA MET A 253 11.34 -2.75 3.33
C MET A 253 11.40 -4.27 3.12
N VAL A 254 10.25 -4.96 3.18
CA VAL A 254 10.18 -6.42 3.04
C VAL A 254 9.83 -6.80 1.61
N GLY A 255 10.76 -7.45 0.91
CA GLY A 255 10.60 -7.93 -0.46
C GLY A 255 11.91 -8.50 -1.00
N ASP A 256 11.84 -9.29 -2.06
CA ASP A 256 12.97 -10.05 -2.61
C ASP A 256 14.09 -9.17 -3.15
N SER A 257 13.79 -7.98 -3.63
CA SER A 257 14.79 -7.08 -4.23
C SER A 257 15.89 -6.64 -3.25
N LEU A 258 15.63 -6.67 -1.93
CA LEU A 258 16.65 -6.35 -0.93
C LEU A 258 17.64 -7.48 -0.71
N PRO A 259 17.24 -8.72 -0.37
CA PRO A 259 18.19 -9.84 -0.27
C PRO A 259 18.86 -10.17 -1.59
N GLU A 260 18.23 -9.96 -2.73
CA GLU A 260 18.87 -10.10 -4.04
C GLU A 260 20.02 -9.10 -4.26
N ALA A 261 19.86 -7.87 -3.74
CA ALA A 261 20.87 -6.81 -3.89
C ALA A 261 22.01 -6.91 -2.87
N ILE A 262 21.68 -7.25 -1.61
CA ILE A 262 22.61 -7.18 -0.47
C ILE A 262 23.20 -8.57 -0.14
N GLY A 263 22.44 -9.64 -0.34
CA GLY A 263 22.89 -11.01 -0.08
C GLY A 263 23.05 -11.31 1.41
N THR A 264 24.13 -12.05 1.76
CA THR A 264 24.40 -12.54 3.12
C THR A 264 24.77 -11.45 4.13
N ASP A 265 25.04 -10.22 3.65
CA ASP A 265 25.31 -9.10 4.57
C ASP A 265 24.06 -8.63 5.34
N LEU A 266 22.88 -9.18 4.98
CA LEU A 266 21.65 -9.03 5.76
C LEU A 266 21.46 -10.08 6.86
N ASP A 267 22.36 -11.06 6.99
CA ASP A 267 22.24 -12.14 7.98
C ASP A 267 22.15 -11.55 9.40
N GLY A 268 21.11 -11.99 10.14
CA GLY A 268 20.79 -11.44 11.47
C GLY A 268 19.78 -10.29 11.45
N SER A 269 19.58 -9.62 10.33
CA SER A 269 18.51 -8.65 10.17
C SER A 269 17.13 -9.32 10.17
N PHE A 270 16.11 -8.58 10.55
CA PHE A 270 14.75 -9.11 10.63
C PHE A 270 13.72 -8.03 10.30
N GLY A 271 12.55 -8.45 9.92
CA GLY A 271 11.48 -7.55 9.55
C GLY A 271 10.10 -8.11 9.82
N GLN A 272 9.11 -7.32 9.50
CA GLN A 272 7.71 -7.71 9.53
C GLN A 272 6.97 -7.06 8.36
N ALA A 273 5.99 -7.77 7.85
CA ALA A 273 5.03 -7.27 6.89
C ALA A 273 3.62 -7.69 7.33
N PRO A 274 2.56 -6.99 6.92
CA PRO A 274 1.23 -7.52 7.05
C PRO A 274 1.15 -8.85 6.31
N GLY A 275 0.46 -9.78 6.92
CA GLY A 275 0.21 -11.09 6.33
C GLY A 275 -0.96 -11.70 7.05
N THR A 276 -1.84 -12.30 6.32
CA THR A 276 -3.01 -12.96 6.88
C THR A 276 -3.20 -14.33 6.26
N ASP A 277 -3.39 -15.34 7.10
CA ASP A 277 -3.96 -16.60 6.69
C ASP A 277 -5.46 -16.39 6.47
N SER A 278 -5.85 -15.77 5.36
CA SER A 278 -7.24 -15.52 5.00
C SER A 278 -7.69 -16.41 3.84
N GLU A 279 -9.01 -16.62 3.74
CA GLU A 279 -9.57 -17.32 2.58
C GLU A 279 -9.29 -16.57 1.26
N GLY A 280 -9.26 -15.25 1.31
CA GLY A 280 -8.92 -14.41 0.17
C GLY A 280 -7.47 -14.60 -0.28
N ALA A 281 -6.51 -14.63 0.65
CA ALA A 281 -5.10 -14.91 0.34
C ALA A 281 -4.93 -16.31 -0.27
N ALA A 282 -5.58 -17.34 0.29
CA ALA A 282 -5.54 -18.68 -0.25
C ALA A 282 -6.16 -18.76 -1.67
N THR A 283 -7.26 -18.04 -1.90
CA THR A 283 -7.90 -17.94 -3.21
C THR A 283 -6.96 -17.26 -4.21
N LEU A 284 -6.35 -16.14 -3.83
CA LEU A 284 -5.41 -15.41 -4.68
C LEU A 284 -4.22 -16.30 -5.10
N VAL A 285 -3.61 -17.03 -4.16
CA VAL A 285 -2.52 -17.97 -4.46
C VAL A 285 -2.98 -19.03 -5.49
N SER A 286 -4.20 -19.52 -5.35
CA SER A 286 -4.78 -20.50 -6.31
C SER A 286 -5.00 -19.92 -7.71
N ILE A 287 -5.38 -18.65 -7.81
CA ILE A 287 -5.65 -17.96 -9.09
C ILE A 287 -4.34 -17.51 -9.75
N ALA A 288 -3.41 -16.99 -8.96
CA ALA A 288 -2.15 -16.43 -9.46
C ALA A 288 -1.31 -17.47 -10.20
N GLY A 289 -1.23 -18.70 -9.69
CA GLY A 289 -0.38 -19.75 -10.25
C GLY A 289 1.07 -19.25 -10.33
N ASP A 290 1.64 -19.29 -11.54
CA ASP A 290 2.99 -18.79 -11.83
C ASP A 290 2.99 -17.35 -12.41
N SER A 291 1.85 -16.66 -12.40
CA SER A 291 1.71 -15.35 -13.06
C SER A 291 2.33 -14.21 -12.24
N PHE A 292 2.27 -14.31 -10.92
CA PHE A 292 2.84 -13.37 -9.96
C PHE A 292 2.92 -14.02 -8.57
N ASP A 293 3.75 -13.46 -7.69
CA ASP A 293 3.86 -13.93 -6.32
C ASP A 293 2.71 -13.41 -5.44
N ALA A 294 1.70 -14.23 -5.26
CA ALA A 294 0.53 -13.93 -4.43
C ALA A 294 0.85 -13.92 -2.92
N THR A 295 2.03 -14.34 -2.50
CA THR A 295 2.49 -14.32 -1.11
C THR A 295 3.32 -13.08 -0.77
N SER A 296 3.64 -12.26 -1.77
CA SER A 296 4.34 -11.00 -1.58
C SER A 296 3.52 -10.04 -0.71
N PRO A 297 4.17 -9.18 0.11
CA PRO A 297 3.47 -8.19 0.91
C PRO A 297 2.46 -7.38 0.10
N PHE A 298 1.28 -7.17 0.69
CA PHE A 298 0.17 -6.42 0.12
C PHE A 298 -0.49 -6.97 -1.17
N ALA A 299 -0.03 -8.11 -1.71
CA ALA A 299 -0.68 -8.74 -2.85
C ALA A 299 -2.12 -9.17 -2.52
N ALA A 300 -2.32 -9.80 -1.34
CA ALA A 300 -3.63 -10.23 -0.86
C ALA A 300 -4.52 -9.04 -0.44
N GLU A 301 -3.94 -8.00 0.14
CA GLU A 301 -4.64 -6.77 0.51
C GLU A 301 -5.14 -6.02 -0.74
N SER A 302 -4.47 -6.19 -1.88
CA SER A 302 -4.88 -5.62 -3.17
C SER A 302 -6.01 -6.39 -3.83
N TYR A 303 -6.07 -7.70 -3.61
CA TYR A 303 -7.13 -8.61 -4.09
C TYR A 303 -8.39 -8.49 -3.26
#